data_f62207b91ddde00b57eb3c3651e008fb
#
_entry.id   f62207b91ddde00b57eb3c3651e008fb
#
_cell.length_a   1.000
_cell.length_b   1.000
_cell.length_c   1.000
_cell.angle_alpha   90.00
_cell.angle_beta   90.00
_cell.angle_gamma   90.00
#
_symmetry.space_group_name_H-M   'P 1'
#
loop_
_entity.id
_entity.type
_entity.pdbx_description
1 polymer ?
#
loop_
_entity_poly.entity_id
_entity_poly.type
_entity_poly.pdbx_seq_one_letter_code
_entity_poly.pdbx_strand_id
1 'polypeptide(L)'
;EEFYAAGVDEVVCLSVNDAFVMYKWGREQGAEKVRLLPDGNGEFTRKMGMLVDKSNLGFGMRSWRYSMLVRDGVIEKLFEEPGFADNFEEDPFTVSDADTLLEYLKTSR
;
A
#
# COMPACT_ATOMS: atom_id res chain seq x y z
N GLU A 1 -5.14 -13.41 6.74
CA GLU A 1 -6.07 -14.56 6.86
C GLU A 1 -7.43 -14.27 6.24
N GLU A 2 -8.05 -13.17 6.62
CA GLU A 2 -9.39 -12.82 6.13
C GLU A 2 -9.43 -12.54 4.64
N PHE A 3 -8.36 -11.95 4.08
CA PHE A 3 -8.28 -11.74 2.64
C PHE A 3 -8.22 -13.06 1.87
N TYR A 4 -7.44 -14.01 2.36
CA TYR A 4 -7.36 -15.33 1.72
C TYR A 4 -8.70 -16.07 1.83
N ALA A 5 -9.38 -15.94 2.96
CA ALA A 5 -10.71 -16.50 3.12
C ALA A 5 -11.74 -15.87 2.17
N ALA A 6 -11.52 -14.63 1.77
CA ALA A 6 -12.38 -13.92 0.80
C ALA A 6 -12.04 -14.24 -0.66
N GLY A 7 -11.08 -15.14 -0.91
CA GLY A 7 -10.73 -15.59 -2.25
C GLY A 7 -9.57 -14.88 -2.89
N VAL A 8 -8.81 -14.11 -2.14
CA VAL A 8 -7.61 -13.44 -2.64
C VAL A 8 -6.46 -14.44 -2.72
N ASP A 9 -5.74 -14.46 -3.83
CA ASP A 9 -4.63 -15.39 -4.04
C ASP A 9 -3.34 -14.91 -3.38
N GLU A 10 -3.10 -13.60 -3.35
CA GLU A 10 -1.88 -13.03 -2.82
C GLU A 10 -2.15 -11.65 -2.23
N VAL A 11 -1.60 -11.38 -1.06
CA VAL A 11 -1.63 -10.06 -0.43
C VAL A 11 -0.22 -9.48 -0.48
N VAL A 12 -0.09 -8.27 -1.02
CA VAL A 12 1.19 -7.60 -1.22
C VAL A 12 1.19 -6.26 -0.50
N CYS A 13 2.28 -5.97 0.20
CA CYS A 13 2.51 -4.65 0.79
C CYS A 13 3.74 -4.05 0.12
N LEU A 14 3.56 -2.90 -0.52
CA LEU A 14 4.63 -2.22 -1.24
C LEU A 14 4.94 -0.90 -0.55
N SER A 15 6.21 -0.58 -0.46
CA SER A 15 6.66 0.66 0.15
C SER A 15 7.95 1.15 -0.50
N VAL A 16 8.16 2.47 -0.50
CA VAL A 16 9.42 3.08 -0.96
C VAL A 16 10.44 2.94 0.17
N ASN A 17 10.94 1.73 0.33
CA ASN A 17 11.96 1.35 1.30
C ASN A 17 12.81 0.24 0.71
N ASP A 18 14.01 0.06 1.25
CA ASP A 18 14.88 -1.02 0.79
C ASP A 18 14.44 -2.39 1.35
N ALA A 19 15.05 -3.46 0.81
CA ALA A 19 14.68 -4.82 1.19
C ALA A 19 14.97 -5.13 2.66
N PHE A 20 15.99 -4.53 3.23
CA PHE A 20 16.37 -4.77 4.62
C PHE A 20 15.34 -4.17 5.58
N VAL A 21 14.90 -2.95 5.30
CA VAL A 21 13.88 -2.27 6.10
C VAL A 21 12.56 -3.05 6.02
N MET A 22 12.15 -3.45 4.82
CA MET A 22 10.91 -4.20 4.62
C MET A 22 10.95 -5.55 5.34
N TYR A 23 12.07 -6.24 5.27
CA TYR A 23 12.23 -7.53 5.94
C TYR A 23 12.05 -7.40 7.46
N LYS A 24 12.75 -6.42 8.06
CA LYS A 24 12.67 -6.22 9.51
C LYS A 24 11.28 -5.76 9.96
N TRP A 25 10.68 -4.84 9.22
CA TRP A 25 9.34 -4.37 9.52
C TRP A 25 8.32 -5.51 9.46
N GLY A 26 8.41 -6.34 8.43
CA GLY A 26 7.52 -7.49 8.28
C GLY A 26 7.66 -8.47 9.44
N ARG A 27 8.87 -8.72 9.90
CA ARG A 27 9.11 -9.60 11.04
C ARG A 27 8.51 -9.03 12.33
N GLU A 28 8.68 -7.75 12.57
CA GLU A 28 8.15 -7.09 13.77
C GLU A 28 6.62 -7.07 13.78
N GLN A 29 6.00 -6.99 12.59
CA GLN A 29 4.55 -6.99 12.47
C GLN A 29 3.96 -8.41 12.40
N GLY A 30 4.79 -9.44 12.34
CA GLY A 30 4.30 -10.81 12.20
C GLY A 30 3.61 -11.08 10.87
N ALA A 31 3.99 -10.36 9.83
CA ALA A 31 3.32 -10.40 8.52
C ALA A 31 3.87 -11.54 7.66
N GLU A 32 3.70 -12.77 8.09
CA GLU A 32 4.26 -13.94 7.39
C GLU A 32 3.56 -14.28 6.08
N LYS A 33 2.27 -13.94 5.98
CA LYS A 33 1.44 -14.27 4.81
C LYS A 33 1.28 -13.10 3.85
N VAL A 34 2.00 -12.02 4.07
CA VAL A 34 2.00 -10.84 3.21
C VAL A 34 3.33 -10.76 2.51
N ARG A 35 3.29 -10.65 1.17
CA ARG A 35 4.50 -10.45 0.39
C ARG A 35 4.90 -8.98 0.48
N LEU A 36 6.11 -8.71 0.93
CA LEU A 36 6.62 -7.35 1.09
C LEU A 36 7.49 -7.01 -0.12
N LEU A 37 7.08 -6.01 -0.88
CA LEU A 37 7.80 -5.55 -2.07
C LEU A 37 8.53 -4.25 -1.79
N PRO A 38 9.88 -4.27 -1.80
CA PRO A 38 10.66 -3.06 -1.64
C PRO A 38 10.73 -2.28 -2.95
N ASP A 39 10.19 -1.07 -2.97
CA ASP A 39 10.29 -0.16 -4.10
C ASP A 39 11.26 0.96 -3.75
N GLY A 40 12.51 0.57 -3.44
CA GLY A 40 13.52 1.47 -2.90
C GLY A 40 13.81 2.69 -3.77
N ASN A 41 13.76 2.54 -5.08
CA ASN A 41 13.99 3.65 -6.02
C ASN A 41 12.71 4.40 -6.37
N GLY A 42 11.55 3.96 -5.87
CA GLY A 42 10.28 4.62 -6.14
C GLY A 42 9.78 4.48 -7.58
N GLU A 43 10.33 3.55 -8.36
CA GLU A 43 9.97 3.41 -9.77
C GLU A 43 8.51 2.97 -9.97
N PHE A 44 8.09 1.95 -9.26
CA PHE A 44 6.71 1.47 -9.34
C PHE A 44 5.76 2.53 -8.82
N THR A 45 6.10 3.11 -7.68
CA THR A 45 5.28 4.15 -7.03
C THR A 45 5.09 5.36 -7.95
N ARG A 46 6.18 5.77 -8.63
CA ARG A 46 6.12 6.86 -9.60
C ARG A 46 5.21 6.52 -10.79
N LYS A 47 5.32 5.30 -11.31
CA LYS A 47 4.50 4.86 -12.46
C LYS A 47 3.03 4.74 -12.11
N MET A 48 2.73 4.46 -10.85
CA MET A 48 1.37 4.43 -10.33
C MET A 48 0.81 5.83 -10.09
N GLY A 49 1.64 6.88 -10.18
CA GLY A 49 1.22 8.23 -9.87
C GLY A 49 1.06 8.51 -8.38
N MET A 50 1.73 7.72 -7.54
CA MET A 50 1.58 7.80 -6.08
C MET A 50 2.82 8.32 -5.37
N LEU A 51 3.86 8.71 -6.11
CA LEU A 51 5.10 9.21 -5.51
C LEU A 51 4.92 10.65 -5.04
N VAL A 52 5.25 10.90 -3.78
CA VAL A 52 5.14 12.23 -3.17
C VAL A 52 6.42 12.56 -2.41
N ASP A 53 6.66 13.86 -2.25
CA ASP A 53 7.76 14.39 -1.45
C ASP A 53 7.32 14.45 0.02
N LYS A 54 8.08 13.82 0.88
CA LYS A 54 7.88 13.82 2.33
C LYS A 54 9.08 14.42 3.06
N SER A 55 9.77 15.36 2.42
CA SER A 55 10.94 16.02 2.99
C SER A 55 10.64 16.75 4.29
N ASN A 56 9.41 17.22 4.46
CA ASN A 56 8.96 17.85 5.70
C ASN A 56 9.10 16.95 6.92
N LEU A 57 9.11 15.62 6.70
CA LEU A 57 9.31 14.62 7.75
C LEU A 57 10.70 13.99 7.71
N GLY A 58 11.56 14.44 6.80
CA GLY A 58 12.87 13.88 6.63
C GLY A 58 12.91 12.55 5.86
N PHE A 59 11.83 12.20 5.17
CA PHE A 59 11.70 10.92 4.49
C PHE A 59 12.07 10.96 3.00
N GLY A 60 12.16 12.16 2.41
CA GLY A 60 12.37 12.29 0.96
C GLY A 60 11.15 11.82 0.18
N MET A 61 11.39 11.17 -0.96
CA MET A 61 10.31 10.68 -1.82
C MET A 61 9.74 9.38 -1.28
N ARG A 62 8.43 9.33 -1.13
CA ARG A 62 7.72 8.17 -0.59
C ARG A 62 6.41 7.95 -1.33
N SER A 63 5.71 6.87 -0.98
CA SER A 63 4.41 6.58 -1.58
C SER A 63 3.28 7.24 -0.82
N TRP A 64 2.33 7.82 -1.55
CA TRP A 64 1.02 8.18 -1.01
C TRP A 64 0.30 6.90 -0.60
N ARG A 65 -0.55 6.96 0.39
CA ARG A 65 -1.27 5.78 0.87
C ARG A 65 -2.44 5.43 -0.04
N TYR A 66 -2.49 4.17 -0.42
CA TYR A 66 -3.60 3.63 -1.20
C TYR A 66 -3.67 2.12 -0.96
N SER A 67 -4.84 1.55 -1.26
CA SER A 67 -4.99 0.11 -1.38
C SER A 67 -5.73 -0.19 -2.68
N MET A 68 -5.50 -1.37 -3.23
CA MET A 68 -6.16 -1.73 -4.48
C MET A 68 -6.36 -3.22 -4.60
N LEU A 69 -7.40 -3.59 -5.37
CA LEU A 69 -7.66 -4.95 -5.77
C LEU A 69 -7.28 -5.09 -7.24
N VAL A 70 -6.40 -6.05 -7.53
CA VAL A 70 -5.96 -6.35 -8.89
C VAL A 70 -6.44 -7.73 -9.28
N ARG A 71 -7.04 -7.85 -10.45
CA ARG A 71 -7.51 -9.12 -10.98
C ARG A 71 -6.99 -9.29 -12.41
N ASP A 72 -6.21 -10.35 -12.63
CA ASP A 72 -5.60 -10.63 -13.93
C ASP A 72 -4.83 -9.44 -14.51
N GLY A 73 -4.06 -8.76 -13.66
CA GLY A 73 -3.24 -7.62 -14.07
C GLY A 73 -3.99 -6.32 -14.25
N VAL A 74 -5.30 -6.30 -13.95
CA VAL A 74 -6.12 -5.10 -14.09
C VAL A 74 -6.55 -4.61 -12.70
N ILE A 75 -6.41 -3.31 -12.46
CA ILE A 75 -6.87 -2.71 -11.21
C ILE A 75 -8.40 -2.65 -11.25
N GLU A 76 -9.04 -3.45 -10.40
CA GLU A 76 -10.49 -3.50 -10.31
C GLU A 76 -11.04 -2.39 -9.41
N LYS A 77 -10.35 -2.10 -8.31
CA LYS A 77 -10.77 -1.08 -7.35
C LYS A 77 -9.55 -0.45 -6.72
N LEU A 78 -9.57 0.86 -6.59
CA LEU A 78 -8.51 1.65 -5.98
C LEU A 78 -9.11 2.53 -4.88
N PHE A 79 -8.55 2.43 -3.67
CA PHE A 79 -8.87 3.33 -2.56
C PHE A 79 -7.65 4.22 -2.30
N GLU A 80 -7.70 5.45 -2.79
CA GLU A 80 -6.64 6.41 -2.63
C GLU A 80 -7.01 7.41 -1.54
N GLU A 81 -6.09 7.70 -0.62
CA GLU A 81 -6.34 8.69 0.42
C GLU A 81 -6.54 10.08 -0.22
N PRO A 82 -7.50 10.85 0.28
CA PRO A 82 -7.74 12.20 -0.26
C PRO A 82 -6.61 13.15 0.12
N GLY A 83 -6.49 14.24 -0.65
CA GLY A 83 -5.51 15.28 -0.35
C GLY A 83 -4.12 15.03 -0.91
N PHE A 84 -4.00 14.21 -1.96
CA PHE A 84 -2.72 13.90 -2.60
C PHE A 84 -1.90 15.17 -2.83
N ALA A 85 -0.76 15.27 -2.17
CA ALA A 85 0.12 16.44 -2.26
C ALA A 85 1.50 16.14 -1.70
N ASP A 86 2.50 16.85 -2.22
CA ASP A 86 3.83 16.84 -1.65
C ASP A 86 3.81 17.58 -0.31
N ASN A 87 4.58 17.08 0.65
CA ASN A 87 4.73 17.68 1.98
C ASN A 87 3.39 17.99 2.66
N PHE A 88 2.42 17.11 2.47
CA PHE A 88 1.12 17.23 3.11
C PHE A 88 1.28 17.16 4.62
N GLU A 89 0.64 18.06 5.34
CA GLU A 89 0.79 18.20 6.79
C GLU A 89 0.24 17.00 7.56
N GLU A 90 -0.79 16.35 7.02
CA GLU A 90 -1.42 15.20 7.63
C GLU A 90 -0.93 13.91 6.99
N ASP A 91 -1.12 12.81 7.69
CA ASP A 91 -0.83 11.48 7.17
C ASP A 91 -2.15 10.70 7.14
N PRO A 92 -2.99 10.92 6.10
CA PRO A 92 -4.33 10.38 6.08
C PRO A 92 -4.37 8.85 5.97
N PHE A 93 -5.25 8.26 6.75
CA PHE A 93 -5.48 6.82 6.76
C PHE A 93 -6.96 6.55 7.02
N THR A 94 -7.80 6.91 6.05
CA THR A 94 -9.26 6.87 6.20
C THR A 94 -9.93 5.85 5.28
N VAL A 95 -9.38 5.62 4.09
CA VAL A 95 -10.00 4.74 3.08
C VAL A 95 -9.06 3.63 2.58
N SER A 96 -7.76 3.72 2.84
CA SER A 96 -6.77 2.75 2.34
C SER A 96 -6.48 1.63 3.34
N ASP A 97 -7.20 1.58 4.45
CA ASP A 97 -7.04 0.54 5.46
C ASP A 97 -7.53 -0.81 4.96
N ALA A 98 -7.00 -1.86 5.58
CA ALA A 98 -7.33 -3.23 5.20
C ALA A 98 -8.81 -3.56 5.34
N ASP A 99 -9.45 -3.04 6.39
CA ASP A 99 -10.86 -3.31 6.63
C ASP A 99 -11.77 -2.75 5.53
N THR A 100 -11.45 -1.57 5.00
CA THR A 100 -12.20 -0.97 3.90
C THR A 100 -12.13 -1.83 2.64
N LEU A 101 -10.93 -2.32 2.29
CA LEU A 101 -10.76 -3.18 1.13
C LEU A 101 -11.43 -4.55 1.34
N LEU A 102 -11.32 -5.10 2.53
CA LEU A 102 -11.96 -6.38 2.87
C LEU A 102 -13.48 -6.27 2.78
N GLU A 103 -14.05 -5.17 3.25
CA GLU A 103 -15.49 -4.92 3.15
C GLU A 103 -15.95 -4.87 1.69
N TYR A 104 -15.18 -4.20 0.83
CA TYR A 104 -15.46 -4.17 -0.60
C TYR A 104 -15.49 -5.59 -1.20
N LEU A 105 -14.49 -6.42 -0.84
CA LEU A 105 -14.41 -7.79 -1.31
C LEU A 105 -15.61 -8.62 -0.90
N LYS A 106 -16.08 -8.44 0.32
CA LYS A 106 -17.23 -9.20 0.84
C LYS A 106 -18.55 -8.77 0.21
N THR A 107 -18.71 -7.50 -0.10
CA THR A 107 -19.96 -6.95 -0.62
C THR A 107 -20.06 -7.01 -2.14
N SER A 108 -18.95 -7.16 -2.85
CA SER A 108 -18.93 -7.17 -4.32
C SER A 108 -19.12 -8.55 -4.93
N ARG A 109 -19.37 -9.55 -4.11
CA ARG A 109 -19.52 -10.93 -4.56
C ARG A 109 -20.96 -11.33 -4.76
#